data_ff099c9328a7f389d1e7bd815d2381fd
#
_entry.id   ff099c9328a7f389d1e7bd815d2381fd
#
_cell.length_a   1.000
_cell.length_b   1.000
_cell.length_c   1.000
_cell.angle_alpha   90.00
_cell.angle_beta   90.00
_cell.angle_gamma   90.00
#
_symmetry.space_group_name_H-M   'P 1'
#
loop_
_entity.id
_entity.type
_entity.pdbx_description
1 polymer ?
#
loop_
_entity_poly.entity_id
_entity_poly.type
_entity_poly.pdbx_seq_one_letter_code
_entity_poly.pdbx_strand_id
1 'polypeptide(L)'
;MAKRILVATDFSTRSDRAIRRAIILAKTLGASVSLVHVIDDDRPERLVETERSKAQSLLDELVESLMQIDHVKSNAQVLLGNVAAAIAKANQELQPEFLVIGPHRHQGFRDIFSGTTAERTIRVSKRPVLMACGMPGRAYRHVLVALDLSAYSADALHAIKNIGLDRDAAVSFMHVFDVPPATMMWRAGVGKDEIEDYIKEEEEIASKELTAFLRKHQMEHAEKILRPNQSSAAIVICDAAREINADLLVVGSRGRAGIKKLFLGSVAEQILRDADRDVLVVPPGNRPDSRD
;
A
#
# COMPACT_ATOMS: atom_id res chain seq x y z
N MET A 1 8.96 21.69 -3.42
CA MET A 1 9.54 20.83 -4.49
C MET A 1 8.42 20.26 -5.32
N ALA A 2 8.64 20.00 -6.62
CA ALA A 2 7.63 19.35 -7.46
C ALA A 2 7.46 17.90 -6.98
N LYS A 3 6.21 17.44 -6.87
CA LYS A 3 5.89 16.05 -6.49
C LYS A 3 6.44 15.08 -7.54
N ARG A 4 6.89 13.90 -7.08
CA ARG A 4 7.43 12.85 -7.95
C ARG A 4 6.86 11.49 -7.55
N ILE A 5 6.49 10.70 -8.55
CA ILE A 5 6.09 9.31 -8.41
C ILE A 5 7.19 8.44 -9.03
N LEU A 6 7.70 7.47 -8.27
CA LEU A 6 8.63 6.47 -8.79
C LEU A 6 7.84 5.23 -9.24
N VAL A 7 8.16 4.68 -10.39
CA VAL A 7 7.50 3.47 -10.91
C VAL A 7 8.56 2.45 -11.28
N ALA A 8 8.46 1.24 -10.73
CA ALA A 8 9.30 0.13 -11.16
C ALA A 8 8.58 -0.70 -12.24
N THR A 9 9.27 -0.95 -13.35
CA THR A 9 8.74 -1.73 -14.47
C THR A 9 9.67 -2.89 -14.81
N ASP A 10 9.07 -4.03 -15.14
CA ASP A 10 9.71 -5.21 -15.74
C ASP A 10 9.24 -5.43 -17.18
N PHE A 11 8.60 -4.41 -17.80
CA PHE A 11 7.96 -4.43 -19.11
C PHE A 11 6.85 -5.49 -19.25
N SER A 12 6.36 -6.02 -18.16
CA SER A 12 5.21 -6.94 -18.18
C SER A 12 3.89 -6.17 -18.16
N THR A 13 2.80 -6.84 -18.58
CA THR A 13 1.44 -6.28 -18.51
C THR A 13 1.01 -5.88 -17.09
N ARG A 14 1.67 -6.42 -16.06
CA ARG A 14 1.42 -6.04 -14.66
C ARG A 14 2.08 -4.70 -14.33
N SER A 15 3.32 -4.51 -14.77
CA SER A 15 3.99 -3.22 -14.61
C SER A 15 3.35 -2.13 -15.49
N ASP A 16 2.71 -2.48 -16.60
CA ASP A 16 1.91 -1.53 -17.40
C ASP A 16 0.73 -0.97 -16.61
N ARG A 17 0.09 -1.78 -15.76
CA ARG A 17 -0.95 -1.28 -14.84
C ARG A 17 -0.37 -0.27 -13.86
N ALA A 18 0.81 -0.54 -13.31
CA ALA A 18 1.51 0.38 -12.41
C ALA A 18 1.82 1.71 -13.11
N ILE A 19 2.33 1.67 -14.35
CA ILE A 19 2.62 2.87 -15.15
C ILE A 19 1.32 3.66 -15.39
N ARG A 20 0.25 3.02 -15.86
CA ARG A 20 -1.04 3.68 -16.10
C ARG A 20 -1.65 4.27 -14.83
N ARG A 21 -1.57 3.57 -13.70
CA ARG A 21 -2.00 4.10 -12.40
C ARG A 21 -1.17 5.33 -12.01
N ALA A 22 0.14 5.27 -12.18
CA ALA A 22 1.03 6.39 -11.89
C ALA A 22 0.73 7.62 -12.78
N ILE A 23 0.39 7.41 -14.06
CA ILE A 23 -0.01 8.50 -14.98
C ILE A 23 -1.27 9.21 -14.46
N ILE A 24 -2.31 8.45 -14.11
CA ILE A 24 -3.55 9.00 -13.57
C ILE A 24 -3.27 9.82 -12.31
N LEU A 25 -2.50 9.25 -11.37
CA LEU A 25 -2.14 9.93 -10.13
C LEU A 25 -1.23 11.15 -10.38
N ALA A 26 -0.31 11.07 -11.33
CA ALA A 26 0.54 12.21 -11.70
C ALA A 26 -0.29 13.39 -12.23
N LYS A 27 -1.29 13.13 -13.08
CA LYS A 27 -2.22 14.15 -13.58
C LYS A 27 -3.03 14.78 -12.44
N THR A 28 -3.58 13.97 -11.54
CA THR A 28 -4.39 14.44 -10.38
C THR A 28 -3.55 15.23 -9.38
N LEU A 29 -2.32 14.78 -9.12
CA LEU A 29 -1.47 15.35 -8.07
C LEU A 29 -0.51 16.45 -8.57
N GLY A 30 -0.45 16.70 -9.88
CA GLY A 30 0.52 17.60 -10.48
C GLY A 30 1.97 17.10 -10.31
N ALA A 31 2.19 15.78 -10.38
CA ALA A 31 3.46 15.13 -10.15
C ALA A 31 4.18 14.76 -11.46
N SER A 32 5.51 14.62 -11.38
CA SER A 32 6.31 13.96 -12.43
C SER A 32 6.42 12.47 -12.18
N VAL A 33 6.70 11.69 -13.23
CA VAL A 33 6.90 10.23 -13.15
C VAL A 33 8.36 9.91 -13.45
N SER A 34 8.98 9.09 -12.60
CA SER A 34 10.32 8.51 -12.83
C SER A 34 10.18 7.01 -12.99
N LEU A 35 10.54 6.48 -14.14
CA LEU A 35 10.52 5.05 -14.42
C LEU A 35 11.87 4.43 -14.07
N VAL A 36 11.87 3.26 -13.44
CA VAL A 36 13.08 2.46 -13.23
C VAL A 36 12.86 1.03 -13.69
N HIS A 37 13.85 0.52 -14.42
CA HIS A 37 13.97 -0.89 -14.75
C HIS A 37 15.26 -1.41 -14.13
N VAL A 38 15.25 -2.60 -13.53
CA VAL A 38 16.41 -3.19 -12.88
C VAL A 38 16.83 -4.44 -13.61
N ILE A 39 18.10 -4.49 -13.98
CA ILE A 39 18.74 -5.65 -14.60
C ILE A 39 19.62 -6.30 -13.54
N ASP A 40 19.46 -7.62 -13.37
CA ASP A 40 20.33 -8.44 -12.53
C ASP A 40 21.73 -8.51 -13.19
N ASP A 41 22.75 -8.03 -12.47
CA ASP A 41 24.12 -7.94 -12.94
C ASP A 41 24.96 -9.20 -12.59
N ASP A 42 24.36 -10.23 -11.98
CA ASP A 42 24.99 -11.54 -11.75
C ASP A 42 24.98 -12.41 -13.02
N ARG A 43 25.45 -11.82 -14.14
CA ARG A 43 25.55 -12.45 -15.47
C ARG A 43 26.75 -11.88 -16.25
N PRO A 44 27.20 -12.57 -17.33
CA PRO A 44 28.28 -12.06 -18.15
C PRO A 44 28.07 -10.62 -18.64
N GLU A 45 29.07 -9.76 -18.48
CA GLU A 45 29.01 -8.32 -18.75
C GLU A 45 28.41 -7.97 -20.13
N ARG A 46 28.77 -8.73 -21.18
CA ARG A 46 28.23 -8.51 -22.53
C ARG A 46 26.72 -8.72 -22.61
N LEU A 47 26.18 -9.64 -21.84
CA LEU A 47 24.72 -9.87 -21.79
C LEU A 47 24.02 -8.73 -21.04
N VAL A 48 24.61 -8.34 -19.91
CA VAL A 48 24.10 -7.21 -19.11
C VAL A 48 24.06 -5.92 -19.94
N GLU A 49 25.13 -5.59 -20.65
CA GLU A 49 25.21 -4.38 -21.48
C GLU A 49 24.24 -4.41 -22.66
N THR A 50 24.07 -5.57 -23.31
CA THR A 50 23.08 -5.73 -24.39
C THR A 50 21.65 -5.53 -23.87
N GLU A 51 21.33 -6.12 -22.72
CA GLU A 51 20.01 -5.97 -22.08
C GLU A 51 19.76 -4.54 -21.61
N ARG A 52 20.79 -3.92 -21.04
CA ARG A 52 20.76 -2.50 -20.63
C ARG A 52 20.43 -1.56 -21.78
N SER A 53 21.11 -1.72 -22.92
CA SER A 53 20.86 -0.90 -24.10
C SER A 53 19.43 -1.06 -24.60
N LYS A 54 18.93 -2.29 -24.69
CA LYS A 54 17.53 -2.57 -25.09
C LYS A 54 16.51 -2.00 -24.10
N ALA A 55 16.74 -2.20 -22.81
CA ALA A 55 15.87 -1.69 -21.78
C ALA A 55 15.83 -0.16 -21.76
N GLN A 56 16.97 0.51 -21.99
CA GLN A 56 17.03 1.95 -22.07
C GLN A 56 16.20 2.46 -23.26
N SER A 57 16.35 1.84 -24.44
CA SER A 57 15.55 2.22 -25.62
C SER A 57 14.03 2.11 -25.36
N LEU A 58 13.59 1.01 -24.73
CA LEU A 58 12.18 0.82 -24.37
C LEU A 58 11.69 1.87 -23.34
N LEU A 59 12.53 2.21 -22.37
CA LEU A 59 12.22 3.25 -21.39
C LEU A 59 12.12 4.63 -22.05
N ASP A 60 13.01 4.94 -23.00
CA ASP A 60 13.00 6.22 -23.72
C ASP A 60 11.72 6.37 -24.57
N GLU A 61 11.29 5.30 -25.27
CA GLU A 61 10.01 5.25 -25.98
C GLU A 61 8.82 5.47 -25.04
N LEU A 62 8.83 4.83 -23.85
CA LEU A 62 7.80 5.05 -22.84
C LEU A 62 7.77 6.49 -22.35
N VAL A 63 8.93 7.07 -22.03
CA VAL A 63 9.04 8.47 -21.59
C VAL A 63 8.49 9.42 -22.64
N GLU A 64 8.86 9.21 -23.91
CA GLU A 64 8.36 10.01 -25.03
C GLU A 64 6.83 9.92 -25.14
N SER A 65 6.27 8.73 -25.09
CA SER A 65 4.82 8.50 -25.08
C SER A 65 4.13 9.21 -23.92
N LEU A 66 4.66 9.10 -22.69
CA LEU A 66 4.12 9.78 -21.51
C LEU A 66 4.13 11.30 -21.63
N MET A 67 5.18 11.86 -22.25
CA MET A 67 5.30 13.29 -22.43
C MET A 67 4.40 13.80 -23.56
N GLN A 68 4.34 13.08 -24.69
CA GLN A 68 3.60 13.53 -25.88
C GLN A 68 2.09 13.25 -25.79
N ILE A 69 1.71 12.06 -25.32
CA ILE A 69 0.30 11.62 -25.30
C ILE A 69 -0.37 11.97 -23.96
N ASP A 70 0.31 11.68 -22.87
CA ASP A 70 -0.26 11.88 -21.54
C ASP A 70 0.02 13.25 -20.94
N HIS A 71 0.94 14.02 -21.51
CA HIS A 71 1.39 15.33 -21.02
C HIS A 71 1.92 15.28 -19.59
N VAL A 72 2.53 14.14 -19.20
CA VAL A 72 3.14 13.94 -17.89
C VAL A 72 4.65 14.06 -18.03
N LYS A 73 5.25 15.00 -17.26
CA LYS A 73 6.70 15.14 -17.20
C LYS A 73 7.32 13.85 -16.67
N SER A 74 8.15 13.21 -17.48
CA SER A 74 8.69 11.90 -17.16
C SER A 74 10.18 11.80 -17.44
N ASN A 75 10.86 10.92 -16.72
CA ASN A 75 12.22 10.48 -17.00
C ASN A 75 12.35 8.98 -16.67
N ALA A 76 13.40 8.35 -17.15
CA ALA A 76 13.62 6.94 -16.88
C ALA A 76 15.11 6.62 -16.74
N GLN A 77 15.40 5.52 -16.06
CA GLN A 77 16.78 4.99 -15.94
C GLN A 77 16.77 3.47 -15.75
N VAL A 78 17.79 2.84 -16.32
CA VAL A 78 18.11 1.43 -16.05
C VAL A 78 19.06 1.36 -14.87
N LEU A 79 18.74 0.51 -13.89
CA LEU A 79 19.56 0.22 -12.72
C LEU A 79 20.15 -1.19 -12.85
N LEU A 80 21.33 -1.41 -12.25
CA LEU A 80 21.98 -2.72 -12.19
C LEU A 80 21.96 -3.22 -10.75
N GLY A 81 21.89 -4.54 -10.58
CA GLY A 81 22.00 -5.23 -9.32
C GLY A 81 20.74 -5.97 -8.85
N ASN A 82 20.70 -6.32 -7.58
CA ASN A 82 19.54 -6.98 -7.00
C ASN A 82 18.29 -6.07 -7.08
N VAL A 83 17.22 -6.58 -7.65
CA VAL A 83 16.02 -5.80 -8.00
C VAL A 83 15.45 -5.02 -6.80
N ALA A 84 15.21 -5.68 -5.66
CA ALA A 84 14.62 -5.01 -4.51
C ALA A 84 15.57 -3.97 -3.89
N ALA A 85 16.87 -4.26 -3.84
CA ALA A 85 17.88 -3.35 -3.32
C ALA A 85 18.06 -2.11 -4.22
N ALA A 86 18.13 -2.32 -5.55
CA ALA A 86 18.26 -1.23 -6.51
C ALA A 86 17.05 -0.30 -6.50
N ILE A 87 15.81 -0.85 -6.46
CA ILE A 87 14.59 -0.05 -6.32
C ILE A 87 14.59 0.74 -5.00
N ALA A 88 14.98 0.10 -3.88
CA ALA A 88 15.03 0.77 -2.59
C ALA A 88 16.07 1.90 -2.57
N LYS A 89 17.21 1.73 -3.21
CA LYS A 89 18.24 2.77 -3.38
C LYS A 89 17.70 3.93 -4.20
N ALA A 90 17.09 3.67 -5.36
CA ALA A 90 16.47 4.70 -6.19
C ALA A 90 15.36 5.45 -5.43
N ASN A 91 14.54 4.73 -4.66
CA ASN A 91 13.50 5.30 -3.81
C ASN A 91 14.08 6.24 -2.71
N GLN A 92 15.26 5.91 -2.19
CA GLN A 92 15.95 6.76 -1.22
C GLN A 92 16.60 7.98 -1.86
N GLU A 93 17.23 7.84 -3.03
CA GLU A 93 17.94 8.92 -3.75
C GLU A 93 16.96 9.92 -4.37
N LEU A 94 15.93 9.43 -5.05
CA LEU A 94 14.94 10.27 -5.74
C LEU A 94 13.91 10.90 -4.80
N GLN A 95 13.76 10.38 -3.60
CA GLN A 95 12.79 10.84 -2.58
C GLN A 95 11.38 11.09 -3.14
N PRO A 96 10.76 10.12 -3.83
CA PRO A 96 9.43 10.29 -4.39
C PRO A 96 8.39 10.41 -3.26
N GLU A 97 7.20 10.92 -3.58
CA GLU A 97 6.05 10.88 -2.67
C GLU A 97 5.69 9.43 -2.34
N PHE A 98 5.70 8.57 -3.35
CA PHE A 98 5.53 7.12 -3.21
C PHE A 98 6.11 6.37 -4.42
N LEU A 99 6.34 5.09 -4.22
CA LEU A 99 6.72 4.12 -5.24
C LEU A 99 5.47 3.37 -5.74
N VAL A 100 5.33 3.16 -7.04
CA VAL A 100 4.29 2.32 -7.65
C VAL A 100 4.94 1.05 -8.22
N ILE A 101 4.35 -0.09 -7.90
CA ILE A 101 4.77 -1.40 -8.41
C ILE A 101 3.56 -2.18 -8.94
N GLY A 102 3.79 -3.06 -9.87
CA GLY A 102 2.77 -4.01 -10.34
C GLY A 102 2.49 -5.10 -9.30
N PRO A 103 1.35 -5.80 -9.41
CA PRO A 103 1.04 -6.92 -8.53
C PRO A 103 1.97 -8.10 -8.79
N HIS A 104 2.08 -8.96 -7.80
CA HIS A 104 2.81 -10.23 -7.91
C HIS A 104 2.22 -11.14 -9.00
N ARG A 105 3.04 -12.00 -9.62
CA ARG A 105 2.61 -13.02 -10.56
C ARG A 105 1.99 -14.19 -9.80
N HIS A 106 0.68 -14.40 -9.93
CA HIS A 106 0.04 -15.62 -9.43
C HIS A 106 0.46 -16.82 -10.29
N GLN A 107 1.17 -17.77 -9.72
CA GLN A 107 1.56 -19.04 -10.37
C GLN A 107 0.88 -20.23 -9.67
N GLY A 108 -0.46 -20.34 -9.83
CA GLY A 108 -1.21 -21.51 -9.37
C GLY A 108 -1.47 -21.58 -7.85
N PHE A 109 -1.98 -22.73 -7.40
CA PHE A 109 -2.54 -22.98 -6.05
C PHE A 109 -1.58 -22.91 -4.85
N ARG A 110 -0.33 -22.47 -5.02
CA ARG A 110 0.70 -22.40 -3.97
C ARG A 110 1.50 -21.10 -3.96
N ASP A 111 0.91 -20.01 -4.45
CA ASP A 111 1.61 -18.73 -4.44
C ASP A 111 1.79 -18.22 -3.01
N ILE A 112 2.97 -18.47 -2.49
CA ILE A 112 3.46 -17.84 -1.28
C ILE A 112 3.86 -16.42 -1.69
N PHE A 113 3.13 -15.40 -1.23
CA PHE A 113 3.48 -13.99 -1.42
C PHE A 113 4.87 -13.69 -0.81
N SER A 114 5.22 -14.49 0.21
CA SER A 114 6.49 -14.38 0.94
C SER A 114 7.71 -14.53 0.03
N GLY A 115 8.59 -13.55 0.08
CA GLY A 115 9.85 -13.56 -0.67
C GLY A 115 9.78 -13.01 -2.10
N THR A 116 8.63 -12.49 -2.54
CA THR A 116 8.52 -11.83 -3.85
C THR A 116 9.30 -10.52 -3.91
N THR A 117 9.64 -10.07 -5.13
CA THR A 117 10.28 -8.77 -5.33
C THR A 117 9.43 -7.63 -4.75
N ALA A 118 8.11 -7.68 -4.95
CA ALA A 118 7.18 -6.69 -4.42
C ALA A 118 7.24 -6.63 -2.89
N GLU A 119 7.13 -7.77 -2.21
CA GLU A 119 7.23 -7.85 -0.76
C GLU A 119 8.58 -7.36 -0.24
N ARG A 120 9.68 -7.81 -0.85
CA ARG A 120 11.04 -7.36 -0.47
C ARG A 120 11.18 -5.85 -0.62
N THR A 121 10.67 -5.29 -1.72
CA THR A 121 10.69 -3.84 -1.97
C THR A 121 9.89 -3.08 -0.93
N ILE A 122 8.67 -3.54 -0.59
CA ILE A 122 7.83 -2.93 0.45
C ILE A 122 8.53 -2.96 1.81
N ARG A 123 9.15 -4.09 2.18
CA ARG A 123 9.84 -4.26 3.46
C ARG A 123 11.02 -3.29 3.67
N VAL A 124 11.77 -3.01 2.61
CA VAL A 124 12.96 -2.15 2.68
C VAL A 124 12.68 -0.69 2.33
N SER A 125 11.50 -0.39 1.79
CA SER A 125 11.10 0.96 1.42
C SER A 125 10.93 1.85 2.66
N LYS A 126 11.46 3.08 2.57
CA LYS A 126 11.24 4.15 3.56
C LYS A 126 10.16 5.13 3.11
N ARG A 127 9.56 4.91 1.96
CA ARG A 127 8.48 5.70 1.38
C ARG A 127 7.26 4.81 1.17
N PRO A 128 6.06 5.38 1.12
CA PRO A 128 4.86 4.61 0.79
C PRO A 128 5.02 3.85 -0.53
N VAL A 129 4.48 2.64 -0.58
CA VAL A 129 4.51 1.79 -1.79
C VAL A 129 3.08 1.46 -2.17
N LEU A 130 2.71 1.83 -3.39
CA LEU A 130 1.43 1.51 -4.01
C LEU A 130 1.56 0.26 -4.88
N MET A 131 0.88 -0.81 -4.52
CA MET A 131 0.72 -1.98 -5.37
C MET A 131 -0.54 -1.80 -6.24
N ALA A 132 -0.34 -1.67 -7.56
CA ALA A 132 -1.40 -1.41 -8.52
C ALA A 132 -2.06 -2.72 -8.98
N CYS A 133 -3.02 -3.22 -8.20
CA CYS A 133 -3.77 -4.46 -8.49
C CYS A 133 -5.05 -4.20 -9.28
N GLY A 134 -5.71 -3.07 -9.02
CA GLY A 134 -6.95 -2.67 -9.68
C GLY A 134 -6.76 -2.27 -11.13
N MET A 135 -7.85 -2.24 -11.89
CA MET A 135 -7.84 -1.72 -13.26
C MET A 135 -7.74 -0.18 -13.25
N PRO A 136 -6.68 0.41 -13.83
CA PRO A 136 -6.44 1.83 -13.77
C PRO A 136 -7.28 2.59 -14.80
N GLY A 137 -8.55 2.83 -14.52
CA GLY A 137 -9.48 3.54 -15.43
C GLY A 137 -9.69 5.01 -15.08
N ARG A 138 -9.47 5.42 -13.83
CA ARG A 138 -9.76 6.78 -13.33
C ARG A 138 -9.00 7.04 -12.03
N ALA A 139 -9.04 8.31 -11.57
CA ALA A 139 -8.60 8.68 -10.21
C ALA A 139 -9.42 7.93 -9.14
N TYR A 140 -8.86 7.78 -7.96
CA TYR A 140 -9.57 7.17 -6.85
C TYR A 140 -10.79 8.00 -6.44
N ARG A 141 -11.87 7.31 -6.12
CA ARG A 141 -13.13 7.90 -5.64
C ARG A 141 -13.36 7.65 -4.17
N HIS A 142 -12.91 6.50 -3.69
CA HIS A 142 -13.10 6.10 -2.30
C HIS A 142 -11.84 5.41 -1.79
N VAL A 143 -11.27 5.99 -0.75
CA VAL A 143 -10.07 5.48 -0.06
C VAL A 143 -10.51 4.92 1.29
N LEU A 144 -10.24 3.64 1.54
CA LEU A 144 -10.41 3.02 2.85
C LEU A 144 -9.07 2.95 3.56
N VAL A 145 -8.99 3.52 4.75
CA VAL A 145 -7.79 3.51 5.59
C VAL A 145 -8.01 2.59 6.78
N ALA A 146 -7.29 1.48 6.82
CA ALA A 146 -7.35 0.57 7.95
C ALA A 146 -6.37 1.00 9.05
N LEU A 147 -6.90 1.17 10.25
CA LEU A 147 -6.19 1.68 11.42
C LEU A 147 -6.23 0.68 12.56
N ASP A 148 -5.09 0.38 13.14
CA ASP A 148 -4.98 -0.38 14.39
C ASP A 148 -4.81 0.53 15.62
N LEU A 149 -4.97 1.85 15.44
CA LEU A 149 -4.83 2.91 16.45
C LEU A 149 -3.44 3.01 17.08
N SER A 150 -2.45 2.33 16.51
CA SER A 150 -1.06 2.47 16.91
C SER A 150 -0.44 3.77 16.38
N ALA A 151 0.74 4.11 16.88
CA ALA A 151 1.51 5.21 16.35
C ALA A 151 1.85 5.03 14.85
N TYR A 152 1.96 3.78 14.36
CA TYR A 152 2.19 3.47 12.95
C TYR A 152 0.96 3.74 12.06
N SER A 153 -0.25 3.58 12.60
CA SER A 153 -1.49 3.98 11.90
C SER A 153 -1.54 5.49 11.64
N ALA A 154 -0.95 6.31 12.51
CA ALA A 154 -0.87 7.75 12.28
C ALA A 154 -0.02 8.11 11.04
N ASP A 155 1.00 7.31 10.73
CA ASP A 155 1.81 7.51 9.53
C ASP A 155 0.97 7.32 8.26
N ALA A 156 0.00 6.39 8.27
CA ALA A 156 -0.95 6.20 7.16
C ALA A 156 -1.84 7.43 6.96
N LEU A 157 -2.37 8.04 8.04
CA LEU A 157 -3.14 9.29 7.97
C LEU A 157 -2.32 10.43 7.36
N HIS A 158 -1.09 10.61 7.84
CA HIS A 158 -0.21 11.65 7.35
C HIS A 158 0.17 11.42 5.88
N ALA A 159 0.40 10.16 5.47
CA ALA A 159 0.74 9.83 4.09
C ALA A 159 -0.37 10.22 3.11
N ILE A 160 -1.64 9.91 3.42
CA ILE A 160 -2.78 10.25 2.56
C ILE A 160 -2.86 11.76 2.36
N LYS A 161 -2.77 12.52 3.45
CA LYS A 161 -2.84 13.99 3.44
C LYS A 161 -1.65 14.61 2.67
N ASN A 162 -0.43 14.13 2.93
CA ASN A 162 0.78 14.65 2.29
C ASN A 162 0.80 14.35 0.78
N ILE A 163 0.41 13.15 0.40
CA ILE A 163 0.27 12.76 -1.01
C ILE A 163 -0.88 13.55 -1.65
N GLY A 164 -1.96 13.82 -0.93
CA GLY A 164 -3.16 14.52 -1.40
C GLY A 164 -4.20 13.57 -2.00
N LEU A 165 -4.26 12.32 -1.51
CA LEU A 165 -5.25 11.33 -1.93
C LEU A 165 -6.64 11.59 -1.33
N ASP A 166 -6.73 12.48 -0.35
CA ASP A 166 -7.95 12.92 0.33
C ASP A 166 -8.65 14.11 -0.34
N ARG A 167 -8.07 14.69 -1.40
CA ARG A 167 -8.57 15.94 -1.98
C ARG A 167 -9.84 15.74 -2.81
N ASP A 168 -9.83 14.70 -3.66
CA ASP A 168 -10.88 14.45 -4.65
C ASP A 168 -11.57 13.09 -4.43
N ALA A 169 -11.25 12.38 -3.35
CA ALA A 169 -11.80 11.10 -2.99
C ALA A 169 -12.49 11.15 -1.62
N ALA A 170 -13.58 10.43 -1.47
CA ALA A 170 -14.13 10.13 -0.16
C ALA A 170 -13.12 9.28 0.64
N VAL A 171 -12.96 9.58 1.92
CA VAL A 171 -12.06 8.81 2.79
C VAL A 171 -12.86 8.25 3.96
N SER A 172 -12.81 6.93 4.12
CA SER A 172 -13.37 6.24 5.28
C SER A 172 -12.24 5.67 6.13
N PHE A 173 -12.34 5.82 7.43
CA PHE A 173 -11.41 5.22 8.39
C PHE A 173 -12.03 4.00 9.04
N MET A 174 -11.33 2.90 8.97
CA MET A 174 -11.80 1.64 9.52
C MET A 174 -10.91 1.16 10.65
N HIS A 175 -11.55 0.73 11.74
CA HIS A 175 -10.90 -0.01 12.82
C HIS A 175 -11.58 -1.36 13.00
N VAL A 176 -10.77 -2.41 13.04
CA VAL A 176 -11.20 -3.77 13.39
C VAL A 176 -10.88 -3.96 14.86
N PHE A 177 -11.91 -4.09 15.70
CA PHE A 177 -11.75 -4.27 17.14
C PHE A 177 -11.82 -5.74 17.53
N ASP A 178 -11.06 -6.11 18.55
CA ASP A 178 -10.97 -7.50 18.99
C ASP A 178 -12.17 -7.88 19.84
N VAL A 179 -12.78 -9.02 19.50
CA VAL A 179 -13.81 -9.67 20.30
C VAL A 179 -13.46 -11.15 20.44
N PRO A 180 -13.78 -11.79 21.56
CA PRO A 180 -13.66 -13.25 21.66
C PRO A 180 -14.49 -13.91 20.56
N PRO A 181 -14.01 -15.03 19.95
CA PRO A 181 -14.81 -15.75 18.98
C PRO A 181 -16.16 -16.17 19.55
N ALA A 182 -17.25 -15.90 18.86
CA ALA A 182 -18.61 -16.25 19.29
C ALA A 182 -18.75 -17.74 19.65
N THR A 183 -18.03 -18.61 18.93
CA THR A 183 -17.96 -20.03 19.25
C THR A 183 -17.32 -20.33 20.59
N MET A 184 -16.39 -19.51 21.06
CA MET A 184 -15.74 -19.64 22.36
C MET A 184 -16.69 -19.20 23.49
N MET A 185 -17.40 -18.09 23.30
CA MET A 185 -18.42 -17.61 24.24
C MET A 185 -19.59 -18.58 24.34
N TRP A 186 -20.04 -19.14 23.22
CA TRP A 186 -21.07 -20.19 23.19
C TRP A 186 -20.67 -21.44 23.99
N ARG A 187 -19.42 -21.91 23.81
CA ARG A 187 -18.89 -23.06 24.58
C ARG A 187 -18.79 -22.77 26.09
N ALA A 188 -18.63 -21.51 26.45
CA ALA A 188 -18.64 -21.05 27.83
C ALA A 188 -20.07 -20.89 28.40
N GLY A 189 -21.12 -21.19 27.62
CA GLY A 189 -22.51 -21.10 28.02
C GLY A 189 -23.12 -19.70 27.96
N VAL A 190 -22.46 -18.76 27.28
CA VAL A 190 -22.98 -17.39 27.09
C VAL A 190 -24.12 -17.42 26.07
N GLY A 191 -25.26 -16.81 26.41
CA GLY A 191 -26.44 -16.70 25.55
C GLY A 191 -26.20 -15.81 24.34
N LYS A 192 -27.02 -15.98 23.30
CA LYS A 192 -26.88 -15.20 22.07
C LYS A 192 -27.05 -13.70 22.32
N ASP A 193 -28.04 -13.31 23.10
CA ASP A 193 -28.32 -11.92 23.40
C ASP A 193 -27.18 -11.27 24.20
N GLU A 194 -26.59 -12.01 25.15
CA GLU A 194 -25.43 -11.56 25.92
C GLU A 194 -24.18 -11.39 25.04
N ILE A 195 -24.01 -12.22 24.00
CA ILE A 195 -22.92 -12.08 23.03
C ILE A 195 -23.14 -10.82 22.19
N GLU A 196 -24.37 -10.56 21.72
CA GLU A 196 -24.70 -9.37 20.94
C GLU A 196 -24.51 -8.10 21.78
N ASP A 197 -24.94 -8.07 23.02
CA ASP A 197 -24.73 -6.96 23.95
C ASP A 197 -23.25 -6.70 24.21
N TYR A 198 -22.46 -7.75 24.45
CA TYR A 198 -21.01 -7.64 24.63
C TYR A 198 -20.33 -7.02 23.38
N ILE A 199 -20.67 -7.51 22.19
CA ILE A 199 -20.09 -6.97 20.93
C ILE A 199 -20.45 -5.48 20.79
N LYS A 200 -21.67 -5.09 21.15
CA LYS A 200 -22.11 -3.70 21.10
C LYS A 200 -21.36 -2.80 22.08
N GLU A 201 -21.12 -3.28 23.30
CA GLU A 201 -20.30 -2.54 24.28
C GLU A 201 -18.86 -2.33 23.77
N GLU A 202 -18.24 -3.38 23.20
CA GLU A 202 -16.90 -3.29 22.61
C GLU A 202 -16.86 -2.35 21.39
N GLU A 203 -17.92 -2.34 20.57
CA GLU A 203 -18.07 -1.39 19.47
C GLU A 203 -18.14 0.06 19.96
N GLU A 204 -18.86 0.33 21.04
CA GLU A 204 -18.93 1.67 21.64
C GLU A 204 -17.56 2.13 22.17
N ILE A 205 -16.80 1.22 22.78
CA ILE A 205 -15.43 1.49 23.24
C ILE A 205 -14.54 1.81 22.03
N ALA A 206 -14.54 0.93 21.04
CA ALA A 206 -13.76 1.10 19.81
C ALA A 206 -14.14 2.41 19.06
N SER A 207 -15.41 2.78 19.06
CA SER A 207 -15.89 4.04 18.49
C SER A 207 -15.30 5.27 19.18
N LYS A 208 -15.24 5.25 20.51
CA LYS A 208 -14.63 6.34 21.31
C LYS A 208 -13.14 6.42 21.05
N GLU A 209 -12.44 5.28 21.00
CA GLU A 209 -11.01 5.21 20.73
C GLU A 209 -10.66 5.71 19.31
N LEU A 210 -11.38 5.24 18.28
CA LEU A 210 -11.20 5.70 16.90
C LEU A 210 -11.46 7.20 16.79
N THR A 211 -12.54 7.69 17.42
CA THR A 211 -12.88 9.12 17.41
C THR A 211 -11.78 9.95 18.08
N ALA A 212 -11.29 9.52 19.22
CA ALA A 212 -10.20 10.22 19.93
C ALA A 212 -8.90 10.21 19.09
N PHE A 213 -8.59 9.08 18.45
CA PHE A 213 -7.44 8.94 17.57
C PHE A 213 -7.53 9.88 16.36
N LEU A 214 -8.67 9.90 15.66
CA LEU A 214 -8.88 10.77 14.50
C LEU A 214 -8.86 12.25 14.88
N ARG A 215 -9.45 12.63 16.01
CA ARG A 215 -9.41 14.00 16.55
C ARG A 215 -7.98 14.46 16.80
N LYS A 216 -7.17 13.62 17.42
CA LYS A 216 -5.72 13.89 17.65
C LYS A 216 -4.97 14.20 16.36
N HIS A 217 -5.41 13.64 15.23
CA HIS A 217 -4.79 13.81 13.92
C HIS A 217 -5.57 14.75 12.97
N GLN A 218 -6.56 15.48 13.48
CA GLN A 218 -7.37 16.45 12.71
C GLN A 218 -8.12 15.82 11.51
N MET A 219 -8.68 14.63 11.73
CA MET A 219 -9.45 13.84 10.74
C MET A 219 -10.84 13.44 11.26
N GLU A 220 -11.42 14.22 12.16
CA GLU A 220 -12.64 13.88 12.90
C GLU A 220 -13.93 13.86 12.06
N HIS A 221 -13.94 14.54 10.92
CA HIS A 221 -15.12 14.67 10.05
C HIS A 221 -15.27 13.54 9.02
N ALA A 222 -14.32 12.61 8.96
CA ALA A 222 -14.37 11.51 8.01
C ALA A 222 -15.29 10.39 8.48
N GLU A 223 -15.82 9.62 7.52
CA GLU A 223 -16.61 8.42 7.79
C GLU A 223 -15.82 7.40 8.60
N LYS A 224 -16.46 6.81 9.59
CA LYS A 224 -15.89 5.79 10.48
C LYS A 224 -16.59 4.47 10.28
N ILE A 225 -15.79 3.41 10.11
CA ILE A 225 -16.27 2.04 9.96
C ILE A 225 -15.65 1.21 11.08
N LEU A 226 -16.50 0.56 11.86
CA LEU A 226 -16.11 -0.37 12.91
C LEU A 226 -16.56 -1.77 12.53
N ARG A 227 -15.70 -2.74 12.73
CA ARG A 227 -16.03 -4.15 12.51
C ARG A 227 -15.39 -5.01 13.59
N PRO A 228 -16.11 -5.97 14.14
CA PRO A 228 -15.54 -6.96 15.06
C PRO A 228 -14.60 -7.92 14.32
N ASN A 229 -13.52 -8.31 14.97
CA ASN A 229 -12.56 -9.28 14.44
C ASN A 229 -13.09 -10.72 14.66
N GLN A 230 -13.94 -11.16 13.74
CA GLN A 230 -14.55 -12.49 13.81
C GLN A 230 -13.75 -13.60 13.12
N SER A 231 -12.72 -13.24 12.31
CA SER A 231 -11.92 -14.20 11.54
C SER A 231 -10.45 -13.80 11.48
N SER A 232 -10.12 -12.93 10.54
CA SER A 232 -8.81 -12.28 10.37
C SER A 232 -9.07 -10.83 10.02
N ALA A 233 -8.38 -9.92 10.68
CA ALA A 233 -8.52 -8.49 10.41
C ALA A 233 -8.32 -8.16 8.93
N ALA A 234 -7.43 -8.85 8.23
CA ALA A 234 -7.21 -8.67 6.79
C ALA A 234 -8.46 -9.01 5.96
N ILE A 235 -9.14 -10.12 6.27
CA ILE A 235 -10.37 -10.53 5.58
C ILE A 235 -11.47 -9.50 5.85
N VAL A 236 -11.67 -9.13 7.11
CA VAL A 236 -12.69 -8.14 7.51
C VAL A 236 -12.46 -6.80 6.81
N ILE A 237 -11.20 -6.36 6.68
CA ILE A 237 -10.84 -5.12 5.97
C ILE A 237 -11.12 -5.25 4.46
N CYS A 238 -10.75 -6.36 3.83
CA CYS A 238 -11.00 -6.58 2.40
C CYS A 238 -12.50 -6.64 2.10
N ASP A 239 -13.28 -7.28 2.94
CA ASP A 239 -14.73 -7.37 2.78
C ASP A 239 -15.40 -6.00 2.95
N ALA A 240 -15.05 -5.25 3.98
CA ALA A 240 -15.53 -3.88 4.15
C ALA A 240 -15.15 -2.99 2.96
N ALA A 241 -13.93 -3.12 2.42
CA ALA A 241 -13.52 -2.39 1.23
C ALA A 241 -14.38 -2.74 -0.01
N ARG A 242 -14.84 -4.00 -0.14
CA ARG A 242 -15.78 -4.40 -1.19
C ARG A 242 -17.17 -3.81 -0.96
N GLU A 243 -17.69 -3.88 0.26
CA GLU A 243 -19.00 -3.35 0.63
C GLU A 243 -19.15 -1.87 0.28
N ILE A 244 -18.16 -1.05 0.61
CA ILE A 244 -18.17 0.39 0.34
C ILE A 244 -17.64 0.77 -1.04
N ASN A 245 -17.28 -0.21 -1.88
CA ASN A 245 -16.67 0.01 -3.19
C ASN A 245 -15.42 0.92 -3.14
N ALA A 246 -14.58 0.77 -2.11
CA ALA A 246 -13.31 1.46 -2.06
C ALA A 246 -12.41 0.99 -3.21
N ASP A 247 -11.77 1.91 -3.90
CA ASP A 247 -10.85 1.61 -5.00
C ASP A 247 -9.37 1.71 -4.60
N LEU A 248 -9.11 2.25 -3.42
CA LEU A 248 -7.79 2.22 -2.77
C LEU A 248 -7.93 1.78 -1.31
N LEU A 249 -7.12 0.82 -0.90
CA LEU A 249 -6.94 0.42 0.49
C LEU A 249 -5.59 0.93 1.01
N VAL A 250 -5.59 1.57 2.16
CA VAL A 250 -4.37 2.10 2.80
C VAL A 250 -4.15 1.39 4.12
N VAL A 251 -2.93 0.88 4.28
CA VAL A 251 -2.53 0.13 5.49
C VAL A 251 -1.13 0.53 5.94
N GLY A 252 -0.88 0.49 7.24
CA GLY A 252 0.47 0.56 7.77
C GLY A 252 1.27 -0.71 7.46
N SER A 253 2.55 -0.58 7.18
CA SER A 253 3.43 -1.76 7.01
C SER A 253 3.68 -2.52 8.32
N ARG A 254 3.35 -1.93 9.49
CA ARG A 254 3.46 -2.51 10.84
C ARG A 254 2.20 -2.23 11.63
N GLY A 255 1.94 -3.06 12.63
CA GLY A 255 0.84 -2.92 13.56
C GLY A 255 1.31 -2.85 15.02
N ARG A 256 0.35 -2.97 15.96
CA ARG A 256 0.55 -2.91 17.43
C ARG A 256 1.66 -3.83 17.95
N ALA A 257 1.89 -4.99 17.32
CA ALA A 257 2.88 -5.97 17.79
C ALA A 257 4.34 -5.55 17.64
N GLY A 258 4.64 -4.43 16.97
CA GLY A 258 5.97 -3.81 16.93
C GLY A 258 7.12 -4.72 16.50
N ILE A 259 6.88 -5.69 15.64
CA ILE A 259 7.86 -6.71 15.23
C ILE A 259 9.02 -6.05 14.47
N LYS A 260 10.23 -6.62 14.64
CA LYS A 260 11.55 -6.17 14.16
C LYS A 260 11.56 -5.39 12.83
N LYS A 261 12.50 -4.47 12.68
CA LYS A 261 12.68 -3.44 11.62
C LYS A 261 12.46 -3.86 10.14
N LEU A 262 12.48 -5.17 9.83
CA LEU A 262 12.43 -5.70 8.47
C LEU A 262 11.23 -6.62 8.19
N PHE A 263 10.21 -6.63 9.06
CA PHE A 263 9.03 -7.47 8.84
C PHE A 263 7.81 -6.65 8.44
N LEU A 264 7.12 -7.14 7.42
CA LEU A 264 5.78 -6.68 7.06
C LEU A 264 4.79 -7.28 8.06
N GLY A 265 3.83 -6.48 8.55
CA GLY A 265 2.80 -6.96 9.46
C GLY A 265 1.90 -7.99 8.78
N SER A 266 1.43 -8.99 9.56
CA SER A 266 0.60 -10.08 9.02
C SER A 266 -0.66 -9.61 8.30
N VAL A 267 -1.30 -8.55 8.79
CA VAL A 267 -2.48 -7.96 8.14
C VAL A 267 -2.11 -7.35 6.78
N ALA A 268 -1.04 -6.54 6.72
CA ALA A 268 -0.60 -5.95 5.46
C ALA A 268 -0.15 -7.02 4.46
N GLU A 269 0.56 -8.06 4.91
CA GLU A 269 0.99 -9.17 4.07
C GLU A 269 -0.20 -9.94 3.49
N GLN A 270 -1.20 -10.26 4.33
CA GLN A 270 -2.40 -10.96 3.86
C GLN A 270 -3.22 -10.10 2.89
N ILE A 271 -3.39 -8.81 3.17
CA ILE A 271 -4.08 -7.88 2.27
C ILE A 271 -3.39 -7.81 0.91
N LEU A 272 -2.07 -7.68 0.87
CA LEU A 272 -1.31 -7.62 -0.38
C LEU A 272 -1.41 -8.91 -1.21
N ARG A 273 -1.53 -10.06 -0.54
CA ARG A 273 -1.73 -11.36 -1.19
C ARG A 273 -3.10 -11.48 -1.85
N ASP A 274 -4.14 -11.02 -1.15
CA ASP A 274 -5.52 -11.27 -1.51
C ASP A 274 -6.18 -10.04 -2.19
N ALA A 275 -5.41 -8.97 -2.46
CA ALA A 275 -5.91 -7.71 -2.96
C ALA A 275 -6.46 -7.80 -4.39
N ASP A 276 -7.71 -7.37 -4.55
CA ASP A 276 -8.41 -7.19 -5.81
C ASP A 276 -8.46 -5.70 -6.26
N ARG A 277 -7.89 -4.81 -5.46
CA ARG A 277 -7.81 -3.35 -5.61
C ARG A 277 -6.44 -2.84 -5.28
N ASP A 278 -6.18 -1.58 -5.59
CA ASP A 278 -4.90 -0.96 -5.27
C ASP A 278 -4.69 -0.90 -3.75
N VAL A 279 -3.44 -1.16 -3.31
CA VAL A 279 -3.07 -1.14 -1.90
C VAL A 279 -1.87 -0.21 -1.71
N LEU A 280 -2.04 0.81 -0.89
CA LEU A 280 -0.96 1.69 -0.44
C LEU A 280 -0.46 1.20 0.93
N VAL A 281 0.76 0.71 0.96
CA VAL A 281 1.44 0.32 2.20
C VAL A 281 2.33 1.47 2.67
N VAL A 282 2.08 1.94 3.88
CA VAL A 282 2.80 3.07 4.46
C VAL A 282 3.82 2.57 5.48
N PRO A 283 5.13 2.81 5.26
CA PRO A 283 6.16 2.45 6.22
C PRO A 283 6.10 3.35 7.46
N PRO A 284 6.71 2.93 8.59
CA PRO A 284 6.85 3.79 9.76
C PRO A 284 7.58 5.09 9.41
N GLY A 285 7.09 6.20 9.93
CA GLY A 285 7.79 7.48 9.87
C GLY A 285 9.16 7.42 10.57
N ASN A 286 10.04 8.35 10.25
CA ASN A 286 11.34 8.49 10.91
C ASN A 286 11.14 8.94 12.38
N ARG A 287 10.81 8.00 13.26
CA ARG A 287 10.80 8.23 14.72
C ARG A 287 12.04 7.58 15.31
N PRO A 288 12.72 8.23 16.27
CA PRO A 288 13.70 7.51 17.07
C PRO A 288 12.99 6.35 17.75
N ASP A 289 13.55 5.16 17.62
CA ASP A 289 13.04 3.97 18.30
C ASP A 289 12.97 4.27 19.80
N SER A 290 11.77 4.30 20.35
CA SER A 290 11.53 4.48 21.79
C SER A 290 11.75 3.19 22.60
N ARG A 291 12.77 2.41 22.24
CA ARG A 291 13.23 1.24 22.97
C ARG A 291 14.75 1.15 22.85
N ASP A 292 15.42 1.84 23.71
CA ASP A 292 16.68 1.47 24.32
C ASP A 292 16.47 1.40 25.84
#